data_54864ea241ec9779030f7dade56c717d
#
_entry.id   54864ea241ec9779030f7dade56c717d
#
_cell.length_a   1.000
_cell.length_b   1.000
_cell.length_c   1.000
_cell.angle_alpha   90.00
_cell.angle_beta   90.00
_cell.angle_gamma   90.00
#
_symmetry.space_group_name_H-M   'P 1'
#
loop_
_entity.id
_entity.type
_entity.pdbx_description
1 polymer ?
#
loop_
_entity_poly.entity_id
_entity_poly.type
_entity_poly.pdbx_seq_one_letter_code
_entity_poly.pdbx_strand_id
1 'polypeptide(L)'
;MKKPDEETIKRVLDDQGNEEESRYVITWLGSEEGQRYLAEHIDQQWNNGQIRMPNGIPSTRMWKQISQQMSHPLGFIRFKWQYAAILIPIILVIGFISYRNLFPSSESPVAWRTLSVPYGEKTNLVFQDGTSVFLGPGASIRYPVSFTKEKREVDFSGEAYFDVASNPECPFIIHIGDVSVNVLGTSFNVMANRQDENIQIKLDEGRINLCTNSSQTTLHPGECAVYNKRTEDLSVRTGTNTCYADWKSDLIRFNDALLPDVLEIVSRKYNAHFQITDSTVCHYCYTLTLKGKTLREVLSSMENITPLQFTSQNDTILVSKK
;
A
#
# COMPACT_ATOMS: atom_id res chain seq x y z
N MET A 1 29.07 57.91 -15.35
CA MET A 1 30.36 58.51 -15.70
C MET A 1 30.05 59.62 -16.69
N LYS A 2 30.68 60.80 -16.67
CA LYS A 2 30.33 61.89 -17.57
C LYS A 2 30.82 61.55 -18.97
N LYS A 3 30.01 61.76 -20.03
CA LYS A 3 30.38 61.49 -21.44
C LYS A 3 31.61 62.35 -21.78
N PRO A 4 32.69 61.74 -22.36
CA PRO A 4 33.84 62.49 -22.88
C PRO A 4 33.37 63.41 -24.02
N ASP A 5 34.15 64.47 -24.27
CA ASP A 5 33.93 65.37 -25.39
C ASP A 5 34.15 64.66 -26.71
N GLU A 6 33.32 64.91 -27.71
CA GLU A 6 33.40 64.22 -29.04
C GLU A 6 34.78 64.38 -29.75
N GLU A 7 35.42 65.53 -29.52
CA GLU A 7 36.74 65.77 -30.06
C GLU A 7 37.82 64.94 -29.38
N THR A 8 37.66 64.67 -28.07
CA THR A 8 38.54 63.78 -27.31
C THR A 8 38.35 62.33 -27.72
N ILE A 9 37.07 61.89 -27.88
CA ILE A 9 36.74 60.52 -28.35
C ILE A 9 37.38 60.31 -29.74
N LYS A 10 37.27 61.30 -30.68
CA LYS A 10 37.79 61.17 -32.01
C LYS A 10 39.31 61.14 -32.02
N ARG A 11 40.02 62.01 -31.26
CA ARG A 11 41.49 61.98 -31.12
C ARG A 11 42.00 60.66 -30.58
N VAL A 12 41.31 60.07 -29.63
CA VAL A 12 41.71 58.76 -29.09
C VAL A 12 41.44 57.63 -30.09
N LEU A 13 40.33 57.66 -30.81
CA LEU A 13 40.06 56.70 -31.89
C LEU A 13 41.02 56.81 -33.09
N ASP A 14 41.55 58.01 -33.36
CA ASP A 14 42.54 58.28 -34.42
C ASP A 14 43.99 58.08 -33.95
N ASP A 15 44.18 57.45 -32.74
CA ASP A 15 45.51 57.19 -32.13
C ASP A 15 46.36 58.44 -31.83
N GLN A 16 45.70 59.59 -31.61
CA GLN A 16 46.31 60.89 -31.31
C GLN A 16 46.07 61.38 -29.87
N GLY A 17 45.39 60.56 -29.05
CA GLY A 17 45.07 60.85 -27.61
C GLY A 17 46.25 60.59 -26.69
N ASN A 18 46.40 61.40 -25.63
CA ASN A 18 47.35 61.11 -24.56
C ASN A 18 46.89 59.93 -23.67
N GLU A 19 47.77 59.43 -22.78
CA GLU A 19 47.52 58.25 -21.99
C GLU A 19 46.33 58.40 -21.01
N GLU A 20 46.12 59.59 -20.48
CA GLU A 20 45.02 59.89 -19.60
C GLU A 20 43.64 59.95 -20.28
N GLU A 21 43.67 60.62 -21.48
CA GLU A 21 42.49 60.71 -22.33
C GLU A 21 42.09 59.31 -22.87
N SER A 22 43.09 58.55 -23.30
CA SER A 22 42.82 57.15 -23.72
C SER A 22 42.24 56.30 -22.65
N ARG A 23 42.76 56.36 -21.46
CA ARG A 23 42.26 55.61 -20.32
C ARG A 23 40.82 56.02 -19.93
N TYR A 24 40.53 57.34 -19.97
CA TYR A 24 39.20 57.87 -19.70
C TYR A 24 38.17 57.44 -20.74
N VAL A 25 38.51 57.56 -22.03
CA VAL A 25 37.62 57.17 -23.14
C VAL A 25 37.40 55.67 -23.16
N ILE A 26 38.41 54.81 -22.95
CA ILE A 26 38.26 53.35 -22.92
C ILE A 26 37.36 52.93 -21.73
N THR A 27 37.53 53.56 -20.58
CA THR A 27 36.68 53.26 -19.40
C THR A 27 35.22 53.66 -19.63
N TRP A 28 34.99 54.79 -20.31
CA TRP A 28 33.65 55.23 -20.68
C TRP A 28 33.03 54.37 -21.77
N LEU A 29 33.79 53.93 -22.78
CA LEU A 29 33.31 53.00 -23.82
C LEU A 29 32.92 51.64 -23.27
N GLY A 30 33.42 51.25 -22.10
CA GLY A 30 33.01 50.06 -21.35
C GLY A 30 31.66 50.22 -20.64
N SER A 31 31.08 51.42 -20.54
CA SER A 31 29.76 51.66 -19.99
C SER A 31 28.63 51.41 -21.00
N GLU A 32 27.37 51.19 -20.53
CA GLU A 32 26.22 50.99 -21.43
C GLU A 32 26.02 52.16 -22.43
N GLU A 33 26.28 53.41 -22.00
CA GLU A 33 26.20 54.57 -22.86
C GLU A 33 27.32 54.58 -23.93
N GLY A 34 28.54 54.22 -23.52
CA GLY A 34 29.68 54.12 -24.41
C GLY A 34 29.54 53.01 -25.47
N GLN A 35 29.01 51.86 -25.08
CA GLN A 35 28.74 50.75 -25.97
C GLN A 35 27.67 51.10 -27.02
N ARG A 36 26.62 51.83 -26.62
CA ARG A 36 25.56 52.31 -27.52
C ARG A 36 26.13 53.34 -28.54
N TYR A 37 26.94 54.29 -28.06
CA TYR A 37 27.62 55.26 -28.89
C TYR A 37 28.57 54.58 -29.93
N LEU A 38 29.33 53.56 -29.50
CA LEU A 38 30.23 52.81 -30.36
C LEU A 38 29.47 52.05 -31.45
N ALA A 39 28.32 51.41 -31.09
CA ALA A 39 27.50 50.70 -32.03
C ALA A 39 26.89 51.62 -33.11
N GLU A 40 26.38 52.80 -32.71
CA GLU A 40 25.83 53.79 -33.64
C GLU A 40 26.93 54.38 -34.58
N HIS A 41 28.12 54.57 -34.03
CA HIS A 41 29.24 55.12 -34.83
C HIS A 41 29.83 54.11 -35.84
N ILE A 42 29.91 52.85 -35.46
CA ILE A 42 30.35 51.77 -36.35
C ILE A 42 29.30 51.57 -37.45
N ASP A 43 28.03 51.57 -37.17
CA ASP A 43 26.97 51.45 -38.18
C ASP A 43 26.97 52.59 -39.15
N GLN A 44 27.18 53.84 -38.69
CA GLN A 44 27.29 55.00 -39.59
C GLN A 44 28.51 54.97 -40.48
N GLN A 45 29.69 54.60 -39.97
CA GLN A 45 30.95 54.50 -40.78
C GLN A 45 30.88 53.31 -41.72
N TRP A 46 30.27 52.21 -41.37
CA TRP A 46 30.10 51.04 -42.22
C TRP A 46 29.18 51.36 -43.43
N ASN A 47 28.07 52.01 -43.15
CA ASN A 47 27.14 52.42 -44.24
C ASN A 47 27.63 53.51 -45.14
N ASN A 48 28.61 54.36 -44.72
CA ASN A 48 29.21 55.43 -45.53
C ASN A 48 30.42 54.97 -46.32
N GLY A 49 30.81 53.72 -46.29
CA GLY A 49 31.94 53.16 -47.12
C GLY A 49 33.35 53.76 -46.84
N GLN A 50 33.53 54.41 -45.66
CA GLN A 50 34.77 55.09 -45.29
C GLN A 50 35.80 54.25 -44.57
N ILE A 51 35.53 52.97 -44.31
CA ILE A 51 36.48 52.05 -43.69
C ILE A 51 37.44 51.56 -44.80
N ARG A 52 38.49 52.24 -45.03
CA ARG A 52 39.68 51.72 -45.78
C ARG A 52 40.42 50.79 -44.82
N MET A 53 40.44 49.50 -45.12
CA MET A 53 41.35 48.57 -44.46
C MET A 53 42.78 49.02 -44.69
N PRO A 54 43.65 49.21 -43.67
CA PRO A 54 45.04 49.50 -43.86
C PRO A 54 45.69 48.34 -44.63
N ASN A 55 46.30 48.66 -45.82
CA ASN A 55 47.09 47.68 -46.55
C ASN A 55 48.29 47.30 -45.67
N GLY A 56 48.30 46.08 -45.14
CA GLY A 56 49.49 45.56 -44.52
C GLY A 56 49.42 45.06 -43.10
N ILE A 57 48.25 44.64 -42.63
CA ILE A 57 48.17 43.89 -41.35
C ILE A 57 48.65 42.46 -41.62
N PRO A 58 49.81 42.02 -41.08
CA PRO A 58 50.27 40.65 -41.25
C PRO A 58 49.38 39.74 -40.38
N SER A 59 48.30 39.34 -41.00
CA SER A 59 47.25 38.47 -40.34
C SER A 59 47.89 37.23 -39.74
N THR A 60 48.94 36.72 -40.22
CA THR A 60 49.69 35.56 -39.75
C THR A 60 50.45 35.81 -38.43
N ARG A 61 50.96 37.01 -38.17
CA ARG A 61 51.67 37.36 -36.92
C ARG A 61 50.66 37.64 -35.80
N MET A 62 49.60 38.32 -36.11
CA MET A 62 48.56 38.65 -35.17
C MET A 62 47.77 37.38 -34.71
N TRP A 63 47.46 36.51 -35.67
CA TRP A 63 46.89 35.20 -35.32
C TRP A 63 47.83 34.36 -34.49
N LYS A 64 49.09 34.38 -34.68
CA LYS A 64 50.09 33.65 -33.90
C LYS A 64 50.23 34.20 -32.48
N GLN A 65 50.14 35.52 -32.30
CA GLN A 65 50.12 36.14 -30.95
C GLN A 65 48.81 35.91 -30.22
N ILE A 66 47.65 36.00 -30.86
CA ILE A 66 46.34 35.72 -30.26
C ILE A 66 46.23 34.24 -29.93
N SER A 67 46.66 33.34 -30.78
CA SER A 67 46.62 31.90 -30.50
C SER A 67 47.62 31.49 -29.43
N GLN A 68 48.73 32.21 -29.22
CA GLN A 68 49.65 31.98 -28.09
C GLN A 68 49.12 32.53 -26.76
N GLN A 69 48.32 33.59 -26.76
CA GLN A 69 47.69 34.11 -25.54
C GLN A 69 46.37 33.35 -25.18
N MET A 70 45.71 32.73 -26.14
CA MET A 70 44.56 31.84 -25.90
C MET A 70 44.98 30.43 -25.50
N SER A 71 46.24 30.09 -25.49
CA SER A 71 46.74 28.84 -24.93
C SER A 71 46.98 28.93 -23.41
N HIS A 72 46.00 29.41 -22.63
CA HIS A 72 45.86 28.79 -21.34
C HIS A 72 45.31 27.39 -21.60
N PRO A 73 46.05 26.33 -21.34
CA PRO A 73 45.44 25.04 -21.28
C PRO A 73 44.49 25.09 -20.07
N LEU A 74 43.20 25.29 -20.32
CA LEU A 74 42.28 24.51 -19.53
C LEU A 74 42.89 23.12 -19.59
N GLY A 75 43.50 22.69 -18.48
CA GLY A 75 44.07 21.36 -18.39
C GLY A 75 42.98 20.38 -18.77
N PHE A 76 42.87 20.10 -20.05
CA PHE A 76 42.22 18.89 -20.52
C PHE A 76 43.02 17.80 -19.82
N ILE A 77 42.47 17.39 -18.64
CA ILE A 77 42.78 16.11 -18.08
C ILE A 77 42.74 15.20 -19.28
N ARG A 78 43.91 14.72 -19.71
CA ARG A 78 44.01 13.64 -20.67
C ARG A 78 43.38 12.43 -20.00
N PHE A 79 42.05 12.44 -20.03
CA PHE A 79 41.22 11.36 -19.58
C PHE A 79 41.55 10.20 -20.49
N LYS A 80 42.46 9.34 -20.02
CA LYS A 80 42.81 8.15 -20.78
C LYS A 80 41.49 7.44 -21.03
N TRP A 81 41.10 7.28 -22.25
CA TRP A 81 39.85 6.60 -22.67
C TRP A 81 39.66 5.27 -21.98
N GLN A 82 40.74 4.70 -21.45
CA GLN A 82 40.72 3.50 -20.60
C GLN A 82 39.85 3.62 -19.34
N TYR A 83 39.69 4.81 -18.76
CA TYR A 83 38.83 5.03 -17.61
C TYR A 83 37.35 5.28 -17.98
N ALA A 84 37.10 5.71 -19.24
CA ALA A 84 35.71 5.89 -19.72
C ALA A 84 34.98 4.54 -19.75
N ALA A 85 35.65 3.45 -20.06
CA ALA A 85 35.10 2.10 -20.06
C ALA A 85 34.65 1.64 -18.67
N ILE A 86 35.20 2.19 -17.60
CA ILE A 86 34.87 1.87 -16.23
C ILE A 86 33.81 2.85 -15.67
N LEU A 87 33.94 4.15 -16.00
CA LEU A 87 33.05 5.19 -15.45
C LEU A 87 31.64 5.16 -16.07
N ILE A 88 31.54 4.86 -17.37
CA ILE A 88 30.25 4.82 -18.07
C ILE A 88 29.33 3.76 -17.45
N PRO A 89 29.72 2.50 -17.24
CA PRO A 89 28.87 1.51 -16.59
C PRO A 89 28.52 1.89 -15.15
N ILE A 90 29.46 2.50 -14.41
CA ILE A 90 29.18 2.95 -13.03
C ILE A 90 28.11 4.04 -13.03
N ILE A 91 28.20 5.03 -13.90
CA ILE A 91 27.20 6.10 -14.05
C ILE A 91 25.84 5.51 -14.48
N LEU A 92 25.83 4.53 -15.39
CA LEU A 92 24.60 3.85 -15.82
C LEU A 92 23.97 3.05 -14.67
N VAL A 93 24.77 2.37 -13.86
CA VAL A 93 24.28 1.63 -12.68
C VAL A 93 23.73 2.60 -11.63
N ILE A 94 24.46 3.69 -11.33
CA ILE A 94 23.98 4.72 -10.39
C ILE A 94 22.72 5.39 -10.94
N GLY A 95 22.70 5.73 -12.22
CA GLY A 95 21.51 6.29 -12.89
C GLY A 95 20.32 5.34 -12.86
N PHE A 96 20.53 4.04 -13.07
CA PHE A 96 19.50 3.01 -13.00
C PHE A 96 18.97 2.81 -11.57
N ILE A 97 19.86 2.79 -10.58
CA ILE A 97 19.47 2.70 -9.15
C ILE A 97 18.70 3.97 -8.75
N SER A 98 19.19 5.15 -9.14
CA SER A 98 18.51 6.42 -8.87
C SER A 98 17.15 6.49 -9.58
N TYR A 99 17.06 6.03 -10.82
CA TYR A 99 15.81 5.95 -11.56
C TYR A 99 14.79 5.03 -10.86
N ARG A 100 15.20 3.84 -10.40
CA ARG A 100 14.33 2.95 -9.62
C ARG A 100 13.86 3.55 -8.30
N ASN A 101 14.71 4.34 -7.63
CA ASN A 101 14.35 4.97 -6.36
C ASN A 101 13.48 6.22 -6.53
N LEU A 102 13.71 7.01 -7.61
CA LEU A 102 12.89 8.20 -7.90
C LEU A 102 11.53 7.85 -8.55
N PHE A 103 11.47 6.74 -9.29
CA PHE A 103 10.24 6.21 -9.88
C PHE A 103 9.96 4.82 -9.30
N PRO A 104 9.54 4.73 -8.01
CA PRO A 104 9.01 3.50 -7.51
C PRO A 104 7.89 3.08 -8.45
N SER A 105 7.91 1.82 -8.89
CA SER A 105 6.85 1.29 -9.75
C SER A 105 5.53 1.66 -9.11
N SER A 106 4.74 2.51 -9.76
CA SER A 106 3.39 2.83 -9.30
C SER A 106 2.66 1.50 -9.26
N GLU A 107 2.49 0.93 -8.05
CA GLU A 107 1.58 -0.17 -7.87
C GLU A 107 0.23 0.34 -8.37
N SER A 108 -0.24 -0.22 -9.46
CA SER A 108 -1.57 0.06 -9.98
C SER A 108 -2.53 -0.11 -8.81
N PRO A 109 -3.48 0.80 -8.59
CA PRO A 109 -4.41 0.68 -7.48
C PRO A 109 -5.06 -0.71 -7.54
N VAL A 110 -4.77 -1.53 -6.52
CA VAL A 110 -5.29 -2.89 -6.44
C VAL A 110 -6.80 -2.78 -6.29
N ALA A 111 -7.53 -3.23 -7.31
CA ALA A 111 -8.99 -3.27 -7.23
C ALA A 111 -9.41 -4.32 -6.20
N TRP A 112 -10.22 -3.92 -5.24
CA TRP A 112 -10.76 -4.79 -4.20
C TRP A 112 -12.17 -5.25 -4.54
N ARG A 113 -12.51 -6.48 -4.18
CA ARG A 113 -13.85 -7.05 -4.28
C ARG A 113 -14.32 -7.47 -2.89
N THR A 114 -15.62 -7.37 -2.67
CA THR A 114 -16.27 -7.87 -1.45
C THR A 114 -17.26 -8.95 -1.84
N LEU A 115 -17.17 -10.08 -1.16
CA LEU A 115 -18.13 -11.17 -1.23
C LEU A 115 -18.80 -11.28 0.14
N SER A 116 -20.13 -11.14 0.17
CA SER A 116 -20.95 -11.31 1.37
C SER A 116 -21.92 -12.45 1.16
N VAL A 117 -22.02 -13.31 2.17
CA VAL A 117 -22.89 -14.49 2.16
C VAL A 117 -24.16 -14.18 2.96
N PRO A 118 -25.37 -14.32 2.37
CA PRO A 118 -26.61 -14.15 3.10
C PRO A 118 -26.75 -15.14 4.27
N TYR A 119 -27.61 -14.85 5.23
CA TYR A 119 -28.00 -15.83 6.24
C TYR A 119 -28.69 -17.03 5.58
N GLY A 120 -28.47 -18.22 6.13
CA GLY A 120 -28.98 -19.47 5.57
C GLY A 120 -28.18 -20.08 4.43
N GLU A 121 -27.23 -19.31 3.86
CA GLU A 121 -26.41 -19.72 2.73
C GLU A 121 -24.96 -19.98 3.12
N LYS A 122 -24.26 -20.75 2.30
CA LYS A 122 -22.82 -21.01 2.40
C LYS A 122 -22.20 -20.87 1.03
N THR A 123 -20.96 -20.40 0.96
CA THR A 123 -20.27 -20.22 -0.33
C THR A 123 -18.83 -20.68 -0.20
N ASN A 124 -18.30 -21.28 -1.23
CA ASN A 124 -16.88 -21.59 -1.34
C ASN A 124 -16.22 -20.62 -2.32
N LEU A 125 -15.19 -19.91 -1.84
CA LEU A 125 -14.35 -19.00 -2.62
C LEU A 125 -12.99 -19.66 -2.84
N VAL A 126 -12.58 -19.82 -4.09
CA VAL A 126 -11.26 -20.34 -4.44
C VAL A 126 -10.46 -19.25 -5.11
N PHE A 127 -9.29 -18.94 -4.54
CA PHE A 127 -8.34 -17.98 -5.08
C PHE A 127 -7.43 -18.59 -6.15
N GLN A 128 -6.78 -17.74 -6.93
CA GLN A 128 -5.87 -18.18 -8.01
C GLN A 128 -4.63 -18.94 -7.50
N ASP A 129 -4.24 -18.71 -6.25
CA ASP A 129 -3.12 -19.39 -5.60
C ASP A 129 -3.46 -20.80 -5.09
N GLY A 130 -4.71 -21.25 -5.26
CA GLY A 130 -5.23 -22.52 -4.78
C GLY A 130 -5.80 -22.47 -3.36
N THR A 131 -5.72 -21.33 -2.67
CA THR A 131 -6.37 -21.15 -1.36
C THR A 131 -7.87 -21.25 -1.52
N SER A 132 -8.53 -22.04 -0.67
CA SER A 132 -9.98 -22.13 -0.59
C SER A 132 -10.52 -21.62 0.75
N VAL A 133 -11.65 -20.91 0.70
CA VAL A 133 -12.31 -20.35 1.88
C VAL A 133 -13.78 -20.73 1.85
N PHE A 134 -14.20 -21.54 2.81
CA PHE A 134 -15.58 -21.91 3.00
C PHE A 134 -16.24 -20.90 3.92
N LEU A 135 -17.06 -20.02 3.35
CA LEU A 135 -17.72 -18.92 4.03
C LEU A 135 -19.08 -19.38 4.56
N GLY A 136 -19.32 -19.12 5.83
CA GLY A 136 -20.59 -19.40 6.50
C GLY A 136 -21.64 -18.31 6.33
N PRO A 137 -22.84 -18.55 6.84
CA PRO A 137 -23.93 -17.60 6.81
C PRO A 137 -23.58 -16.28 7.49
N GLY A 138 -23.83 -15.16 6.80
CA GLY A 138 -23.52 -13.82 7.28
C GLY A 138 -22.04 -13.42 7.18
N ALA A 139 -21.16 -14.29 6.67
CA ALA A 139 -19.75 -13.98 6.47
C ALA A 139 -19.53 -12.97 5.34
N SER A 140 -18.50 -12.15 5.50
CA SER A 140 -18.05 -11.20 4.48
C SER A 140 -16.53 -11.22 4.38
N ILE A 141 -16.03 -11.33 3.15
CA ILE A 141 -14.61 -11.27 2.84
C ILE A 141 -14.36 -10.21 1.77
N ARG A 142 -13.37 -9.34 2.02
CA ARG A 142 -12.88 -8.34 1.08
C ARG A 142 -11.47 -8.72 0.67
N TYR A 143 -11.23 -8.82 -0.61
CA TYR A 143 -9.98 -9.31 -1.17
C TYR A 143 -9.59 -8.58 -2.45
N PRO A 144 -8.31 -8.52 -2.80
CA PRO A 144 -7.84 -7.92 -4.05
C PRO A 144 -8.15 -8.83 -5.24
N VAL A 145 -8.36 -8.25 -6.41
CA VAL A 145 -8.55 -9.00 -7.67
C VAL A 145 -7.37 -9.94 -7.96
N SER A 146 -6.16 -9.50 -7.59
CA SER A 146 -4.94 -10.32 -7.65
C SER A 146 -4.08 -10.02 -6.43
N PHE A 147 -3.51 -11.04 -5.84
CA PHE A 147 -2.53 -10.89 -4.77
C PHE A 147 -1.21 -10.32 -5.31
N THR A 148 -0.47 -9.63 -4.46
CA THR A 148 0.88 -9.17 -4.77
C THR A 148 1.88 -10.33 -4.69
N LYS A 149 3.11 -10.11 -5.14
CA LYS A 149 4.18 -11.11 -4.98
C LYS A 149 4.71 -11.19 -3.54
N GLU A 150 4.46 -10.16 -2.75
CA GLU A 150 4.99 -10.03 -1.40
C GLU A 150 4.04 -10.54 -0.33
N LYS A 151 2.72 -10.41 -0.54
CA LYS A 151 1.70 -10.77 0.43
C LYS A 151 0.32 -11.04 -0.21
N ARG A 152 -0.43 -11.92 0.44
CA ARG A 152 -1.82 -12.26 0.13
C ARG A 152 -2.71 -11.73 1.27
N GLU A 153 -3.31 -10.57 1.09
CA GLU A 153 -4.09 -9.92 2.16
C GLU A 153 -5.59 -9.94 1.89
N VAL A 154 -6.36 -10.19 2.94
CA VAL A 154 -7.83 -10.13 2.92
C VAL A 154 -8.37 -9.53 4.22
N ASP A 155 -9.50 -8.82 4.15
CA ASP A 155 -10.28 -8.41 5.32
C ASP A 155 -11.42 -9.40 5.51
N PHE A 156 -11.69 -9.81 6.75
CA PHE A 156 -12.69 -10.83 7.02
C PHE A 156 -13.57 -10.48 8.21
N SER A 157 -14.85 -10.84 8.14
CA SER A 157 -15.77 -10.86 9.25
C SER A 157 -16.80 -11.98 9.07
N GLY A 158 -17.24 -12.60 10.16
CA GLY A 158 -18.18 -13.71 10.14
C GLY A 158 -17.54 -15.02 10.56
N GLU A 159 -18.03 -16.13 10.02
CA GLU A 159 -17.47 -17.45 10.25
C GLU A 159 -17.00 -18.07 8.94
N ALA A 160 -15.77 -18.60 8.92
CA ALA A 160 -15.21 -19.27 7.75
C ALA A 160 -14.17 -20.32 8.13
N TYR A 161 -14.06 -21.34 7.28
CA TYR A 161 -12.94 -22.27 7.28
C TYR A 161 -11.99 -21.91 6.14
N PHE A 162 -10.73 -21.65 6.51
CA PHE A 162 -9.67 -21.33 5.60
C PHE A 162 -8.81 -22.56 5.35
N ASP A 163 -8.57 -22.89 4.10
CA ASP A 163 -7.62 -23.90 3.64
C ASP A 163 -6.61 -23.20 2.74
N VAL A 164 -5.54 -22.70 3.36
CA VAL A 164 -4.59 -21.80 2.71
C VAL A 164 -3.50 -22.60 2.02
N ALA A 165 -3.34 -22.37 0.71
CA ALA A 165 -2.27 -22.98 -0.07
C ALA A 165 -0.89 -22.61 0.46
N SER A 166 0.00 -23.61 0.58
CA SER A 166 1.35 -23.42 1.13
C SER A 166 2.22 -22.56 0.21
N ASN A 167 2.70 -21.43 0.73
CA ASN A 167 3.66 -20.56 0.07
C ASN A 167 4.51 -19.82 1.12
N PRO A 168 5.72 -20.34 1.45
CA PRO A 168 6.59 -19.74 2.46
C PRO A 168 7.12 -18.36 2.10
N GLU A 169 7.22 -18.02 0.80
CA GLU A 169 7.74 -16.73 0.33
C GLU A 169 6.70 -15.63 0.29
N CYS A 170 5.40 -15.99 0.33
CA CYS A 170 4.30 -15.04 0.23
C CYS A 170 3.24 -15.35 1.29
N PRO A 171 3.29 -14.72 2.47
CA PRO A 171 2.36 -14.99 3.57
C PRO A 171 0.92 -14.62 3.19
N PHE A 172 -0.04 -15.38 3.74
CA PHE A 172 -1.47 -15.06 3.68
C PHE A 172 -1.87 -14.38 4.98
N ILE A 173 -2.42 -13.18 4.88
CA ILE A 173 -2.74 -12.30 6.01
C ILE A 173 -4.24 -12.02 6.03
N ILE A 174 -4.89 -12.33 7.14
CA ILE A 174 -6.32 -12.07 7.33
C ILE A 174 -6.45 -10.99 8.41
N HIS A 175 -7.07 -9.88 8.04
CA HIS A 175 -7.40 -8.80 8.96
C HIS A 175 -8.81 -8.98 9.51
N ILE A 176 -8.94 -9.00 10.83
CA ILE A 176 -10.20 -9.21 11.57
C ILE A 176 -10.30 -8.13 12.67
N GLY A 177 -10.72 -6.92 12.30
CA GLY A 177 -10.66 -5.77 13.21
C GLY A 177 -9.23 -5.52 13.69
N ASP A 178 -9.00 -5.62 15.01
CA ASP A 178 -7.70 -5.39 15.66
C ASP A 178 -6.79 -6.65 15.67
N VAL A 179 -7.26 -7.74 15.10
CA VAL A 179 -6.53 -9.01 15.03
C VAL A 179 -6.05 -9.27 13.63
N SER A 180 -4.79 -9.67 13.48
CA SER A 180 -4.18 -10.11 12.22
C SER A 180 -3.70 -11.55 12.34
N VAL A 181 -4.14 -12.39 11.40
CA VAL A 181 -3.80 -13.81 11.29
C VAL A 181 -2.84 -14.01 10.15
N ASN A 182 -1.61 -14.41 10.44
CA ASN A 182 -0.56 -14.60 9.45
C ASN A 182 -0.22 -16.09 9.30
N VAL A 183 -0.32 -16.62 8.09
CA VAL A 183 -0.07 -18.03 7.79
C VAL A 183 0.72 -18.21 6.49
N LEU A 184 1.40 -19.35 6.36
CA LEU A 184 2.17 -19.71 5.15
C LEU A 184 1.55 -20.88 4.38
N GLY A 185 0.66 -21.66 5.02
CA GLY A 185 -0.01 -22.84 4.47
C GLY A 185 -0.63 -23.59 5.64
N THR A 186 -1.95 -23.42 5.84
CA THR A 186 -2.57 -23.72 7.12
C THR A 186 -4.07 -23.92 6.93
N SER A 187 -4.64 -24.90 7.61
CA SER A 187 -6.07 -25.16 7.62
C SER A 187 -6.65 -24.85 9.02
N PHE A 188 -7.62 -23.93 9.08
CA PHE A 188 -8.16 -23.43 10.36
C PHE A 188 -9.54 -22.82 10.21
N ASN A 189 -10.26 -22.75 11.32
CA ASN A 189 -11.55 -22.08 11.43
C ASN A 189 -11.42 -20.72 12.12
N VAL A 190 -12.16 -19.74 11.63
CA VAL A 190 -12.29 -18.40 12.21
C VAL A 190 -13.77 -18.15 12.51
N MET A 191 -14.07 -17.75 13.75
CA MET A 191 -15.36 -17.20 14.17
C MET A 191 -15.13 -15.75 14.64
N ALA A 192 -15.59 -14.81 13.86
CA ALA A 192 -15.34 -13.37 14.06
C ALA A 192 -16.56 -12.54 13.63
N ASN A 193 -17.75 -12.92 14.09
CA ASN A 193 -18.94 -12.15 13.77
C ASN A 193 -18.86 -10.77 14.44
N ARG A 194 -19.42 -9.76 13.78
CA ARG A 194 -19.34 -8.37 14.27
C ARG A 194 -19.99 -8.18 15.64
N GLN A 195 -21.06 -8.94 15.91
CA GLN A 195 -21.86 -8.84 17.14
C GLN A 195 -21.25 -9.64 18.29
N ASP A 196 -20.44 -10.67 18.00
CA ASP A 196 -19.82 -11.50 19.02
C ASP A 196 -18.76 -10.69 19.80
N GLU A 197 -18.70 -10.83 21.12
CA GLU A 197 -17.67 -10.20 21.95
C GLU A 197 -16.27 -10.79 21.70
N ASN A 198 -16.23 -12.02 21.21
CA ASN A 198 -14.99 -12.76 21.04
C ASN A 198 -14.71 -13.09 19.57
N ILE A 199 -13.43 -13.05 19.20
CA ILE A 199 -12.90 -13.67 17.99
C ILE A 199 -12.29 -15.01 18.43
N GLN A 200 -12.66 -16.09 17.73
CA GLN A 200 -12.13 -17.42 17.99
C GLN A 200 -11.45 -17.95 16.74
N ILE A 201 -10.23 -18.48 16.90
CA ILE A 201 -9.45 -19.04 15.82
C ILE A 201 -8.96 -20.41 16.25
N LYS A 202 -9.44 -21.47 15.57
CA LYS A 202 -9.10 -22.85 15.87
C LYS A 202 -8.20 -23.39 14.78
N LEU A 203 -7.03 -23.87 15.15
CA LEU A 203 -6.05 -24.43 14.22
C LEU A 203 -6.22 -25.94 14.12
N ASP A 204 -6.41 -26.42 12.88
CA ASP A 204 -6.47 -27.86 12.57
C ASP A 204 -5.11 -28.36 12.07
N GLU A 205 -4.47 -27.65 11.10
CA GLU A 205 -3.20 -28.05 10.50
C GLU A 205 -2.32 -26.84 10.19
N GLY A 206 -1.01 -26.99 10.34
CA GLY A 206 -0.02 -25.97 10.03
C GLY A 206 0.39 -25.13 11.22
N ARG A 207 0.53 -23.80 11.03
CA ARG A 207 0.91 -22.83 12.07
C ARG A 207 0.27 -21.50 11.81
N ILE A 208 -0.22 -20.85 12.86
CA ILE A 208 -0.76 -19.49 12.83
C ILE A 208 0.12 -18.58 13.68
N ASN A 209 0.56 -17.43 13.11
CA ASN A 209 1.06 -16.31 13.89
C ASN A 209 -0.07 -15.29 14.02
N LEU A 210 -0.56 -15.13 15.24
CA LEU A 210 -1.64 -14.23 15.58
C LEU A 210 -1.05 -12.96 16.19
N CYS A 211 -1.38 -11.81 15.63
CA CYS A 211 -0.95 -10.50 16.10
C CYS A 211 -2.17 -9.67 16.49
N THR A 212 -2.10 -9.03 17.65
CA THR A 212 -3.03 -8.00 18.11
C THR A 212 -2.28 -6.68 18.30
N ASN A 213 -2.96 -5.62 18.67
CA ASN A 213 -2.30 -4.34 18.96
C ASN A 213 -1.30 -4.43 20.11
N SER A 214 -1.50 -5.36 21.06
CA SER A 214 -0.74 -5.47 22.31
C SER A 214 0.13 -6.72 22.43
N SER A 215 -0.14 -7.76 21.61
CA SER A 215 0.53 -9.06 21.76
C SER A 215 0.66 -9.83 20.44
N GLN A 216 1.63 -10.74 20.44
CA GLN A 216 1.80 -11.71 19.36
C GLN A 216 1.92 -13.10 19.95
N THR A 217 1.23 -14.07 19.34
CA THR A 217 1.28 -15.46 19.77
C THR A 217 1.27 -16.42 18.58
N THR A 218 1.79 -17.62 18.80
CA THR A 218 1.81 -18.68 17.78
C THR A 218 0.87 -19.79 18.21
N LEU A 219 -0.02 -20.25 17.31
CA LEU A 219 -0.87 -21.41 17.53
C LEU A 219 -0.28 -22.66 16.87
N HIS A 220 -0.47 -23.79 17.56
CA HIS A 220 -0.17 -25.14 17.10
C HIS A 220 -1.45 -25.93 16.83
N PRO A 221 -1.38 -27.00 16.01
CA PRO A 221 -2.54 -27.84 15.73
C PRO A 221 -3.27 -28.34 17.00
N GLY A 222 -4.60 -28.20 17.00
CA GLY A 222 -5.45 -28.53 18.15
C GLY A 222 -5.64 -27.40 19.16
N GLU A 223 -4.94 -26.27 19.01
CA GLU A 223 -5.12 -25.10 19.86
C GLU A 223 -6.20 -24.16 19.28
N CYS A 224 -6.80 -23.39 20.19
CA CYS A 224 -7.79 -22.38 19.91
C CYS A 224 -7.39 -21.08 20.61
N ALA A 225 -7.25 -19.99 19.85
CA ALA A 225 -7.15 -18.65 20.38
C ALA A 225 -8.52 -18.04 20.56
N VAL A 226 -8.72 -17.35 21.68
CA VAL A 226 -9.91 -16.54 21.98
C VAL A 226 -9.43 -15.12 22.29
N TYR A 227 -9.84 -14.17 21.48
CA TYR A 227 -9.57 -12.75 21.67
C TYR A 227 -10.86 -12.04 22.04
N ASN A 228 -10.90 -11.39 23.19
CA ASN A 228 -12.03 -10.57 23.62
C ASN A 228 -11.88 -9.15 23.11
N LYS A 229 -12.83 -8.70 22.27
CA LYS A 229 -12.79 -7.38 21.61
C LYS A 229 -12.91 -6.20 22.61
N ARG A 230 -13.52 -6.42 23.77
CA ARG A 230 -13.76 -5.37 24.76
C ARG A 230 -12.59 -5.19 25.72
N THR A 231 -11.99 -6.31 26.18
CA THR A 231 -10.86 -6.28 27.13
C THR A 231 -9.52 -6.33 26.44
N GLU A 232 -9.49 -6.61 25.12
CA GLU A 232 -8.29 -6.83 24.29
C GLU A 232 -7.42 -8.02 24.78
N ASP A 233 -8.00 -8.89 25.62
CA ASP A 233 -7.30 -10.05 26.14
C ASP A 233 -7.26 -11.17 25.11
N LEU A 234 -6.08 -11.75 24.92
CA LEU A 234 -5.84 -12.93 24.10
C LEU A 234 -5.50 -14.13 24.97
N SER A 235 -6.28 -15.19 24.87
CA SER A 235 -6.01 -16.47 25.55
C SER A 235 -5.91 -17.61 24.54
N VAL A 236 -5.01 -18.55 24.80
CA VAL A 236 -4.87 -19.79 24.02
C VAL A 236 -5.30 -20.97 24.90
N ARG A 237 -6.13 -21.84 24.35
CA ARG A 237 -6.66 -23.02 25.00
C ARG A 237 -6.45 -24.25 24.13
N THR A 238 -6.19 -25.39 24.74
CA THR A 238 -6.18 -26.69 24.08
C THR A 238 -7.53 -27.36 24.31
N GLY A 239 -8.16 -27.85 23.25
CA GLY A 239 -9.43 -28.58 23.37
C GLY A 239 -10.57 -28.02 22.52
N THR A 240 -11.78 -28.62 22.69
CA THR A 240 -12.98 -28.29 21.92
C THR A 240 -13.61 -26.99 22.38
N ASN A 241 -13.96 -26.12 21.44
CA ASN A 241 -14.73 -24.91 21.70
C ASN A 241 -16.13 -25.24 22.25
N THR A 242 -16.68 -24.29 22.99
CA THR A 242 -18.05 -24.35 23.49
C THR A 242 -19.08 -24.47 22.35
N CYS A 243 -18.80 -23.81 21.22
CA CYS A 243 -19.60 -23.90 19.99
C CYS A 243 -18.65 -24.16 18.80
N TYR A 244 -18.99 -25.14 17.98
CA TYR A 244 -18.17 -25.52 16.82
C TYR A 244 -19.05 -25.87 15.63
N ALA A 245 -18.75 -25.32 14.48
CA ALA A 245 -19.32 -25.70 13.20
C ALA A 245 -18.27 -26.43 12.36
N ASP A 246 -18.56 -27.64 11.95
CA ASP A 246 -17.78 -28.39 10.99
C ASP A 246 -18.40 -28.20 9.59
N TRP A 247 -17.73 -27.40 8.79
CA TRP A 247 -18.20 -27.04 7.45
C TRP A 247 -18.28 -28.22 6.49
N LYS A 248 -17.43 -29.22 6.68
CA LYS A 248 -17.36 -30.42 5.83
C LYS A 248 -18.52 -31.37 6.08
N SER A 249 -19.01 -31.42 7.32
CA SER A 249 -20.01 -32.40 7.77
C SER A 249 -21.38 -31.82 8.08
N ASP A 250 -21.59 -30.50 7.86
CA ASP A 250 -22.81 -29.77 8.25
C ASP A 250 -23.22 -29.99 9.72
N LEU A 251 -22.21 -30.09 10.56
CA LEU A 251 -22.33 -30.37 11.99
C LEU A 251 -22.23 -29.08 12.79
N ILE A 252 -23.20 -28.89 13.72
CA ILE A 252 -23.05 -27.87 14.77
C ILE A 252 -23.02 -28.61 16.11
N ARG A 253 -22.08 -28.26 16.97
CA ARG A 253 -21.94 -28.77 18.30
C ARG A 253 -22.07 -27.65 19.32
N PHE A 254 -22.97 -27.79 20.23
CA PHE A 254 -23.10 -26.96 21.42
C PHE A 254 -22.59 -27.76 22.63
N ASN A 255 -21.81 -27.14 23.48
CA ASN A 255 -21.32 -27.72 24.71
C ASN A 255 -21.46 -26.66 25.82
N ASP A 256 -22.45 -26.82 26.68
CA ASP A 256 -22.81 -25.88 27.75
C ASP A 256 -23.01 -24.43 27.23
N ALA A 257 -23.64 -24.31 26.06
CA ALA A 257 -23.88 -23.02 25.41
C ALA A 257 -25.18 -22.40 25.91
N LEU A 258 -25.15 -21.11 26.24
CA LEU A 258 -26.34 -20.37 26.67
C LEU A 258 -27.36 -20.25 25.53
N LEU A 259 -28.64 -20.20 25.88
CA LEU A 259 -29.75 -20.08 24.94
C LEU A 259 -29.54 -18.89 23.92
N PRO A 260 -29.16 -17.67 24.35
CA PRO A 260 -28.93 -16.57 23.41
C PRO A 260 -27.88 -16.91 22.34
N ASP A 261 -26.75 -17.53 22.73
CA ASP A 261 -25.68 -17.93 21.82
C ASP A 261 -26.15 -19.00 20.83
N VAL A 262 -26.92 -19.98 21.35
CA VAL A 262 -27.53 -21.04 20.52
C VAL A 262 -28.49 -20.44 19.48
N LEU A 263 -29.38 -19.53 19.91
CA LEU A 263 -30.35 -18.87 19.04
C LEU A 263 -29.66 -18.02 17.98
N GLU A 264 -28.55 -17.37 18.31
CA GLU A 264 -27.80 -16.56 17.35
C GLU A 264 -27.18 -17.42 16.24
N ILE A 265 -26.57 -18.56 16.61
CA ILE A 265 -26.00 -19.50 15.62
C ILE A 265 -27.12 -20.12 14.76
N VAL A 266 -28.23 -20.50 15.36
CA VAL A 266 -29.41 -21.06 14.66
C VAL A 266 -30.02 -20.00 13.74
N SER A 267 -30.12 -18.74 14.18
CA SER A 267 -30.62 -17.61 13.42
C SER A 267 -29.80 -17.44 12.14
N ARG A 268 -28.49 -17.38 12.24
CA ARG A 268 -27.58 -17.25 11.09
C ARG A 268 -27.68 -18.43 10.11
N LYS A 269 -27.67 -19.66 10.65
CA LYS A 269 -27.69 -20.87 9.83
C LYS A 269 -28.99 -21.07 9.06
N TYR A 270 -30.11 -20.73 9.63
CA TYR A 270 -31.46 -21.02 9.05
C TYR A 270 -32.15 -19.75 8.56
N ASN A 271 -31.52 -18.58 8.62
CA ASN A 271 -32.13 -17.28 8.32
C ASN A 271 -33.44 -17.10 9.09
N ALA A 272 -33.44 -17.38 10.41
CA ALA A 272 -34.59 -17.30 11.29
C ALA A 272 -34.44 -16.14 12.29
N HIS A 273 -35.52 -15.43 12.57
CA HIS A 273 -35.53 -14.36 13.56
C HIS A 273 -36.17 -14.87 14.87
N PHE A 274 -35.41 -14.73 15.95
CA PHE A 274 -35.89 -15.12 17.29
C PHE A 274 -36.16 -13.90 18.16
N GLN A 275 -37.21 -13.96 18.94
CA GLN A 275 -37.53 -12.97 19.98
C GLN A 275 -37.78 -13.67 21.29
N ILE A 276 -36.94 -13.43 22.27
CA ILE A 276 -37.14 -13.93 23.64
C ILE A 276 -38.18 -13.05 24.33
N THR A 277 -39.31 -13.63 24.74
CA THR A 277 -40.39 -12.90 25.39
C THR A 277 -40.24 -12.89 26.91
N ASP A 278 -39.46 -13.80 27.47
CA ASP A 278 -39.20 -13.93 28.92
C ASP A 278 -37.67 -14.06 29.14
N SER A 279 -37.05 -13.02 29.69
CA SER A 279 -35.61 -13.03 29.97
C SER A 279 -35.15 -14.11 30.96
N THR A 280 -36.03 -14.68 31.71
CA THR A 280 -35.73 -15.78 32.66
C THR A 280 -35.23 -17.03 31.93
N VAL A 281 -35.52 -17.19 30.64
CA VAL A 281 -35.06 -18.34 29.85
C VAL A 281 -33.63 -18.23 29.33
N CYS A 282 -33.02 -17.06 29.42
CA CYS A 282 -31.67 -16.81 28.86
C CYS A 282 -30.56 -17.64 29.52
N HIS A 283 -30.78 -18.15 30.73
CA HIS A 283 -29.80 -18.95 31.48
C HIS A 283 -29.84 -20.45 31.18
N TYR A 284 -30.76 -20.91 30.31
CA TYR A 284 -30.73 -22.30 29.87
C TYR A 284 -29.52 -22.58 29.02
N CYS A 285 -28.82 -23.70 29.34
CA CYS A 285 -27.66 -24.16 28.60
C CYS A 285 -27.98 -25.37 27.74
N TYR A 286 -27.32 -25.49 26.62
CA TYR A 286 -27.50 -26.60 25.69
C TYR A 286 -26.21 -27.35 25.45
N THR A 287 -26.25 -28.68 25.61
CA THR A 287 -25.21 -29.58 25.13
C THR A 287 -25.86 -30.54 24.15
N LEU A 288 -25.69 -30.23 22.85
CA LEU A 288 -26.29 -31.03 21.78
C LEU A 288 -25.48 -30.95 20.49
N THR A 289 -25.65 -31.96 19.65
CA THR A 289 -25.00 -32.03 18.32
C THR A 289 -26.09 -32.13 17.26
N LEU A 290 -26.05 -31.22 16.31
CA LEU A 290 -26.97 -31.12 15.18
C LEU A 290 -26.21 -31.45 13.88
N LYS A 291 -26.72 -32.42 13.13
CA LYS A 291 -26.14 -32.79 11.83
C LYS A 291 -27.25 -32.90 10.79
N GLY A 292 -27.19 -32.08 9.75
CA GLY A 292 -28.16 -32.13 8.64
C GLY A 292 -29.61 -31.94 9.06
N LYS A 293 -29.87 -31.27 10.19
CA LYS A 293 -31.22 -31.05 10.72
C LYS A 293 -31.87 -29.82 10.09
N THR A 294 -33.18 -29.89 9.88
CA THR A 294 -34.02 -28.74 9.55
C THR A 294 -34.25 -27.85 10.75
N LEU A 295 -34.62 -26.59 10.56
CA LEU A 295 -34.93 -25.65 11.66
C LEU A 295 -35.99 -26.25 12.61
N ARG A 296 -37.07 -26.85 12.07
CA ARG A 296 -38.13 -27.49 12.86
C ARG A 296 -37.58 -28.59 13.78
N GLU A 297 -36.70 -29.45 13.25
CA GLU A 297 -36.10 -30.55 14.05
C GLU A 297 -35.16 -30.02 15.11
N VAL A 298 -34.44 -28.89 14.85
CA VAL A 298 -33.61 -28.22 15.83
C VAL A 298 -34.47 -27.69 16.98
N LEU A 299 -35.54 -26.94 16.68
CA LEU A 299 -36.42 -26.36 17.68
C LEU A 299 -37.11 -27.46 18.50
N SER A 300 -37.62 -28.51 17.84
CA SER A 300 -38.18 -29.69 18.56
C SER A 300 -37.15 -30.33 19.49
N SER A 301 -35.91 -30.46 19.06
CA SER A 301 -34.84 -31.01 19.91
C SER A 301 -34.59 -30.13 21.13
N MET A 302 -34.61 -28.81 20.96
CA MET A 302 -34.46 -27.85 22.07
C MET A 302 -35.64 -27.88 23.03
N GLU A 303 -36.89 -27.98 22.55
CA GLU A 303 -38.10 -28.10 23.34
C GLU A 303 -38.17 -29.40 24.18
N ASN A 304 -37.50 -30.46 23.70
CA ASN A 304 -37.44 -31.75 24.46
C ASN A 304 -36.39 -31.72 25.57
N ILE A 305 -35.41 -30.84 25.49
CA ILE A 305 -34.32 -30.72 26.48
C ILE A 305 -34.68 -29.72 27.59
N THR A 306 -35.42 -28.66 27.24
CA THR A 306 -35.73 -27.55 28.14
C THR A 306 -37.24 -27.28 28.15
N PRO A 307 -37.80 -26.68 29.20
CA PRO A 307 -39.19 -26.30 29.25
C PRO A 307 -39.48 -25.03 28.46
N LEU A 308 -39.00 -24.98 27.20
CA LEU A 308 -39.22 -23.88 26.27
C LEU A 308 -40.26 -24.26 25.22
N GLN A 309 -40.91 -23.24 24.69
CA GLN A 309 -41.80 -23.31 23.54
C GLN A 309 -41.38 -22.32 22.48
N PHE A 310 -41.32 -22.78 21.21
CA PHE A 310 -41.07 -21.94 20.05
C PHE A 310 -42.35 -21.77 19.24
N THR A 311 -42.86 -20.54 19.19
CA THR A 311 -44.10 -20.23 18.47
C THR A 311 -43.79 -19.32 17.29
N SER A 312 -44.10 -19.77 16.09
CA SER A 312 -43.93 -18.95 14.88
C SER A 312 -45.07 -17.94 14.81
N GLN A 313 -44.68 -16.65 14.73
CA GLN A 313 -45.61 -15.54 14.52
C GLN A 313 -45.04 -14.63 13.39
N ASN A 314 -45.69 -14.67 12.25
CA ASN A 314 -45.17 -14.07 11.02
C ASN A 314 -43.73 -14.59 10.70
N ASP A 315 -42.76 -13.68 10.48
CA ASP A 315 -41.36 -14.03 10.20
C ASP A 315 -40.49 -14.19 11.47
N THR A 316 -41.09 -14.12 12.66
CA THR A 316 -40.37 -14.19 13.94
C THR A 316 -40.82 -15.43 14.76
N ILE A 317 -39.87 -16.06 15.40
CA ILE A 317 -40.08 -17.18 16.31
C ILE A 317 -39.99 -16.65 17.73
N LEU A 318 -41.10 -16.65 18.41
CA LEU A 318 -41.20 -16.28 19.82
C LEU A 318 -40.71 -17.43 20.70
N VAL A 319 -39.85 -17.08 21.67
CA VAL A 319 -39.28 -18.02 22.63
C VAL A 319 -39.84 -17.70 24.02
N SER A 320 -40.56 -18.62 24.57
CA SER A 320 -41.20 -18.49 25.89
C SER A 320 -41.00 -19.75 26.70
N LYS A 321 -41.24 -19.65 28.00
CA LYS A 321 -41.35 -20.82 28.87
C LYS A 321 -42.70 -21.52 28.63
N LYS A 322 -42.72 -22.87 28.69
CA LYS A 322 -43.96 -23.68 28.65
C LYS A 322 -44.84 -23.40 29.82
#